data_a1c662523397408c504119abc5de853c
#
_entry.id   a1c662523397408c504119abc5de853c
#
_cell.length_a   1.000
_cell.length_b   1.000
_cell.length_c   1.000
_cell.angle_alpha   90.00
_cell.angle_beta   90.00
_cell.angle_gamma   90.00
#
_symmetry.space_group_name_H-M   'P 1'
#
loop_
_entity.id
_entity.type
_entity.pdbx_description
1 polymer ?
#
loop_
_entity_poly.entity_id
_entity_poly.type
_entity_poly.pdbx_seq_one_letter_code
_entity_poly.pdbx_strand_id
1 'polypeptide(L)'
;MNSSEKLCLKWNDYQDNIGLAYRELREVQEFGDVTLICEDNHKIESHKVILASASKFFKNILIENKHSHPMIYMRGFKTRDLVSVLDFIYQ
;
A
#
# COMPACT_ATOMS: atom_id res chain seq x y z
N MET A 1 0.07 -17.22 28.46
CA MET A 1 0.00 -17.55 27.04
C MET A 1 1.40 -17.74 26.49
N ASN A 2 1.66 -18.85 25.83
CA ASN A 2 2.97 -19.10 25.21
C ASN A 2 3.05 -18.47 23.82
N SER A 3 4.24 -18.48 23.22
CA SER A 3 4.46 -17.86 21.92
C SER A 3 3.63 -18.47 20.80
N SER A 4 3.40 -19.79 20.83
CA SER A 4 2.63 -20.47 19.81
C SER A 4 1.17 -20.05 19.79
N GLU A 5 0.57 -19.96 20.97
CA GLU A 5 -0.82 -19.50 21.10
C GLU A 5 -0.97 -18.06 20.62
N LYS A 6 -0.01 -17.20 20.98
CA LYS A 6 -0.02 -15.81 20.57
C LYS A 6 0.10 -15.68 19.03
N LEU A 7 0.95 -16.47 18.41
CA LEU A 7 1.10 -16.47 16.97
C LEU A 7 -0.15 -16.96 16.25
N CYS A 8 -0.80 -18.00 16.78
CA CYS A 8 -2.06 -18.51 16.21
C CYS A 8 -3.16 -17.45 16.24
N LEU A 9 -3.29 -16.74 17.34
CA LEU A 9 -4.30 -15.68 17.47
C LEU A 9 -4.03 -14.55 16.47
N LYS A 10 -2.77 -14.14 16.33
CA LYS A 10 -2.40 -13.10 15.38
C LYS A 10 -2.65 -13.55 13.94
N TRP A 11 -2.39 -14.80 13.64
CA TRP A 11 -2.63 -15.34 12.31
C TRP A 11 -4.12 -15.35 11.97
N ASN A 12 -4.96 -15.75 12.90
CA ASN A 12 -6.41 -15.73 12.69
C ASN A 12 -6.93 -14.31 12.49
N ASP A 13 -6.48 -13.36 13.30
CA ASP A 13 -6.84 -11.96 13.14
C ASP A 13 -6.44 -11.42 11.78
N TYR A 14 -5.24 -11.77 11.33
CA TYR A 14 -4.75 -11.35 10.03
C TYR A 14 -5.62 -11.88 8.90
N GLN A 15 -5.96 -13.17 8.93
CA GLN A 15 -6.79 -13.77 7.87
C GLN A 15 -8.20 -13.20 7.84
N ASP A 16 -8.77 -12.96 9.02
CA ASP A 16 -10.14 -12.48 9.12
C ASP A 16 -10.28 -10.99 8.79
N ASN A 17 -9.22 -10.21 9.05
CA ASN A 17 -9.29 -8.75 9.02
C ASN A 17 -8.28 -8.09 8.09
N ILE A 18 -7.67 -8.84 7.17
CA ILE A 18 -6.62 -8.30 6.31
C ILE A 18 -7.10 -7.11 5.45
N GLY A 19 -8.29 -7.21 4.89
CA GLY A 19 -8.87 -6.14 4.07
C GLY A 19 -9.13 -4.89 4.87
N LEU A 20 -9.65 -5.05 6.09
CA LEU A 20 -9.89 -3.93 6.99
C LEU A 20 -8.58 -3.29 7.43
N ALA A 21 -7.59 -4.11 7.79
CA ALA A 21 -6.27 -3.62 8.19
C ALA A 21 -5.61 -2.78 7.09
N TYR A 22 -5.69 -3.23 5.84
CA TYR A 22 -5.13 -2.49 4.71
C TYR A 22 -5.84 -1.16 4.51
N ARG A 23 -7.17 -1.14 4.63
CA ARG A 23 -7.92 0.11 4.51
C ARG A 23 -7.59 1.09 5.61
N GLU A 24 -7.44 0.61 6.84
CA GLU A 24 -7.04 1.45 7.97
C GLU A 24 -5.66 2.07 7.76
N LEU A 25 -4.69 1.27 7.31
CA LEU A 25 -3.34 1.76 7.01
C LEU A 25 -3.38 2.85 5.95
N ARG A 26 -4.20 2.69 4.93
CA ARG A 26 -4.35 3.70 3.88
C ARG A 26 -4.95 4.99 4.41
N GLU A 27 -5.98 4.90 5.23
CA GLU A 27 -6.67 6.08 5.74
C GLU A 27 -5.78 6.95 6.63
N VAL A 28 -5.01 6.31 7.51
CA VAL A 28 -4.12 7.03 8.43
C VAL A 28 -2.72 7.19 7.86
N GLN A 29 -2.44 6.53 6.74
CA GLN A 29 -1.14 6.58 6.05
C GLN A 29 0.04 6.19 6.94
N GLU A 30 -0.22 5.39 7.96
CA GLU A 30 0.83 4.88 8.83
C GLU A 30 1.75 3.94 8.05
N PHE A 31 3.04 4.02 8.37
CA PHE A 31 4.07 3.20 7.73
C PHE A 31 4.20 3.43 6.23
N GLY A 32 3.68 4.55 5.71
CA GLY A 32 3.83 4.90 4.30
C GLY A 32 5.30 5.04 3.95
N ASP A 33 5.73 4.36 2.89
CA ASP A 33 7.12 4.35 2.46
C ASP A 33 7.29 4.61 0.95
N VAL A 34 6.25 5.09 0.32
CA VAL A 34 6.30 5.52 -1.08
C VAL A 34 5.26 6.63 -1.29
N THR A 35 5.61 7.63 -2.09
CA THR A 35 4.71 8.73 -2.44
C THR A 35 4.36 8.64 -3.92
N LEU A 36 3.08 8.60 -4.23
CA LEU A 36 2.59 8.64 -5.60
C LEU A 36 2.15 10.08 -5.91
N ILE A 37 2.64 10.62 -7.02
CA ILE A 37 2.33 12.00 -7.43
C ILE A 37 1.42 11.94 -8.65
N CYS A 38 0.22 12.51 -8.52
CA CYS A 38 -0.75 12.54 -9.59
C CYS A 38 -0.44 13.67 -10.59
N GLU A 39 -1.01 13.58 -11.79
CA GLU A 39 -0.80 14.57 -12.83
C GLU A 39 -1.26 15.97 -12.40
N ASP A 40 -2.27 16.05 -11.52
CA ASP A 40 -2.77 17.30 -10.97
C ASP A 40 -2.01 17.75 -9.70
N ASN A 41 -0.81 17.20 -9.49
CA ASN A 41 0.13 17.56 -8.42
C ASN A 41 -0.29 17.17 -7.00
N HIS A 42 -1.33 16.39 -6.83
CA HIS A 42 -1.65 15.81 -5.53
C HIS A 42 -0.70 14.65 -5.21
N LYS A 43 -0.33 14.54 -3.96
CA LYS A 43 0.54 13.46 -3.47
C LYS A 43 -0.26 12.51 -2.61
N ILE A 44 -0.08 11.21 -2.83
CA ILE A 44 -0.74 10.17 -2.05
C ILE A 44 0.32 9.25 -1.48
N GLU A 45 0.37 9.14 -0.15
CA GLU A 45 1.25 8.21 0.54
C GLU A 45 0.70 6.80 0.42
N SER A 46 1.57 5.84 0.19
CA SER A 46 1.17 4.45 0.00
C SER A 46 2.22 3.51 0.60
N HIS A 47 2.01 2.22 0.42
CA HIS A 47 2.84 1.18 1.03
C HIS A 47 3.43 0.28 -0.05
N LYS A 48 4.77 0.22 -0.10
CA LYS A 48 5.48 -0.56 -1.12
C LYS A 48 5.02 -2.01 -1.20
N VAL A 49 4.92 -2.66 -0.06
CA VAL A 49 4.56 -4.09 0.00
C VAL A 49 3.17 -4.32 -0.57
N ILE A 50 2.23 -3.46 -0.22
CA ILE A 50 0.85 -3.59 -0.69
C ILE A 50 0.76 -3.36 -2.20
N LEU A 51 1.40 -2.30 -2.69
CA LEU A 51 1.42 -1.99 -4.12
C LEU A 51 2.08 -3.10 -4.93
N ALA A 52 3.25 -3.56 -4.46
CA ALA A 52 4.02 -4.59 -5.17
C ALA A 52 3.31 -5.94 -5.20
N SER A 53 2.60 -6.30 -4.13
CA SER A 53 1.89 -7.57 -4.08
C SER A 53 0.64 -7.57 -4.97
N ALA A 54 0.05 -6.41 -5.21
CA ALA A 54 -1.18 -6.30 -6.01
C ALA A 54 -0.91 -5.98 -7.49
N SER A 55 0.23 -5.42 -7.82
CA SER A 55 0.50 -4.93 -9.18
C SER A 55 1.93 -5.22 -9.61
N LYS A 56 2.07 -5.92 -10.73
CA LYS A 56 3.36 -6.19 -11.34
C LYS A 56 4.07 -4.90 -11.77
N PHE A 57 3.30 -3.92 -12.21
CA PHE A 57 3.80 -2.62 -12.59
C PHE A 57 4.52 -1.95 -11.42
N PHE A 58 3.87 -1.87 -10.27
CA PHE A 58 4.47 -1.29 -9.07
C PHE A 58 5.65 -2.13 -8.56
N LYS A 59 5.51 -3.45 -8.60
CA LYS A 59 6.59 -4.34 -8.16
C LYS A 59 7.87 -4.07 -8.97
N ASN A 60 7.77 -3.98 -10.27
CA ASN A 60 8.93 -3.77 -11.14
C ASN A 60 9.57 -2.41 -10.88
N ILE A 61 8.77 -1.35 -10.75
CA ILE A 61 9.28 -0.02 -10.45
C ILE A 61 9.99 0.02 -9.09
N LEU A 62 9.38 -0.58 -8.08
CA LEU A 62 9.89 -0.53 -6.72
C LEU A 62 11.15 -1.39 -6.53
N ILE A 63 11.27 -2.49 -7.26
CA ILE A 63 12.49 -3.30 -7.24
C ILE A 63 13.68 -2.51 -7.76
N GLU A 64 13.48 -1.75 -8.82
CA GLU A 64 14.55 -0.96 -9.45
C GLU A 64 14.90 0.29 -8.67
N ASN A 65 13.95 0.86 -7.93
CA ASN A 65 14.17 2.08 -7.18
C ASN A 65 14.62 1.76 -5.75
N LYS A 66 15.88 2.06 -5.45
CA LYS A 66 16.52 1.70 -4.18
C LYS A 66 16.35 2.75 -3.08
N HIS A 67 15.64 3.82 -3.32
CA HIS A 67 15.40 4.84 -2.29
C HIS A 67 14.49 4.31 -1.18
N SER A 68 14.76 4.72 0.05
CA SER A 68 13.94 4.31 1.20
C SER A 68 12.50 4.83 1.11
N HIS A 69 12.30 5.98 0.48
CA HIS A 69 10.98 6.56 0.27
C HIS A 69 10.89 7.16 -1.14
N PRO A 70 10.71 6.31 -2.18
CA PRO A 70 10.66 6.82 -3.54
C PRO A 70 9.42 7.65 -3.81
N MET A 71 9.56 8.59 -4.74
CA MET A 71 8.45 9.38 -5.25
C MET A 71 8.20 8.95 -6.69
N ILE A 72 6.99 8.48 -6.99
CA ILE A 72 6.63 7.96 -8.30
C ILE A 72 5.61 8.89 -8.94
N TYR A 73 6.00 9.50 -10.07
CA TYR A 73 5.08 10.33 -10.84
C TYR A 73 4.18 9.45 -11.71
N MET A 74 2.88 9.53 -11.47
CA MET A 74 1.88 8.73 -12.17
C MET A 74 1.34 9.50 -13.36
N ARG A 75 2.09 9.48 -14.45
CA ARG A 75 1.73 10.18 -15.68
C ARG A 75 0.41 9.68 -16.23
N GLY A 76 -0.49 10.60 -16.54
CA GLY A 76 -1.80 10.26 -17.06
C GLY A 76 -2.85 9.96 -16.01
N PHE A 77 -2.47 9.92 -14.73
CA PHE A 77 -3.41 9.68 -13.63
C PHE A 77 -3.68 10.96 -12.87
N LYS A 78 -4.95 11.36 -12.84
CA LYS A 78 -5.40 12.42 -11.93
C LYS A 78 -5.71 11.79 -10.57
N THR A 79 -5.89 12.63 -9.56
CA THR A 79 -6.17 12.15 -8.20
C THR A 79 -7.31 11.13 -8.16
N ARG A 80 -8.43 11.42 -8.81
CA ARG A 80 -9.59 10.52 -8.81
C ARG A 80 -9.28 9.16 -9.44
N ASP A 81 -8.45 9.16 -10.49
CA ASP A 81 -8.07 7.90 -11.17
C ASP A 81 -7.23 7.04 -10.26
N LEU A 82 -6.25 7.66 -9.61
CA LEU A 82 -5.36 6.94 -8.70
C LEU A 82 -6.11 6.47 -7.45
N VAL A 83 -7.00 7.27 -6.90
CA VAL A 83 -7.84 6.87 -5.77
C VAL A 83 -8.65 5.63 -6.12
N SER A 84 -9.23 5.57 -7.33
CA SER A 84 -9.98 4.38 -7.77
C SER A 84 -9.10 3.14 -7.83
N VAL A 85 -7.88 3.26 -8.35
CA VAL A 85 -6.92 2.16 -8.40
C VAL A 85 -6.54 1.70 -6.99
N LEU A 86 -6.26 2.65 -6.09
CA LEU A 86 -5.88 2.34 -4.71
C LEU A 86 -7.05 1.73 -3.93
N ASP A 87 -8.28 2.16 -4.18
CA ASP A 87 -9.46 1.54 -3.59
C ASP A 87 -9.51 0.05 -3.91
N PHE A 88 -9.19 -0.31 -5.14
CA PHE A 88 -9.14 -1.69 -5.58
C PHE A 88 -7.99 -2.46 -4.92
N ILE A 89 -6.80 -1.84 -4.88
CA ILE A 89 -5.60 -2.49 -4.33
C ILE A 89 -5.73 -2.75 -2.83
N TYR A 90 -6.31 -1.80 -2.09
CA TYR A 90 -6.35 -1.86 -0.62
C TYR A 90 -7.61 -2.54 -0.07
N GLN A 91 -8.50 -3.00 -0.91
CA GLN A 91 -9.70 -3.67 -0.42
C GLN A 91 -9.45 -5.09 0.08
#